data_ca8bf81f051d4ac3f267c6358d84a3d7
#
_entry.id   ca8bf81f051d4ac3f267c6358d84a3d7
#
_cell.length_a   1.000
_cell.length_b   1.000
_cell.length_c   1.000
_cell.angle_alpha   90.00
_cell.angle_beta   90.00
_cell.angle_gamma   90.00
#
_symmetry.space_group_name_H-M   'P 1'
#
loop_
_entity.id
_entity.type
_entity.pdbx_description
1 polymer ?
#
loop_
_entity_poly.entity_id
_entity_poly.type
_entity_poly.pdbx_seq_one_letter_code
_entity_poly.pdbx_strand_id
1 'polypeptide(L)'
;ALKNDRDVNTVVIGDTDSVDMDKQTIFPLAHVLIQDMEFLHGFNRFSIVVSMMDLVDETKENITDIPADERWKGQDNRQDILNTTSAVLEKLVKFVENTLSDDGYYLESKSKAVPFELRFKNLLAGWDMTFVIDVPNTVQNCN
;
A
#
# COMPACT_ATOMS: atom_id res chain seq x y z
N ALA A 1 -6.87 9.30 -4.83
CA ALA A 1 -7.39 8.65 -3.60
C ALA A 1 -6.34 8.67 -2.48
N LEU A 2 -5.23 7.93 -2.61
CA LEU A 2 -4.22 7.78 -1.54
C LEU A 2 -3.60 9.10 -1.05
N LYS A 3 -3.29 10.03 -1.95
CA LYS A 3 -2.71 11.35 -1.59
C LYS A 3 -3.62 12.24 -0.74
N ASN A 4 -4.90 11.97 -0.73
CA ASN A 4 -5.90 12.74 0.00
C ASN A 4 -6.42 12.01 1.25
N ASP A 5 -5.89 10.83 1.54
CA ASP A 5 -6.24 10.07 2.73
C ASP A 5 -5.47 10.62 3.94
N ARG A 6 -6.17 10.82 5.06
CA ARG A 6 -5.58 11.36 6.30
C ARG A 6 -4.62 10.38 6.97
N ASP A 7 -4.81 9.10 6.70
CA ASP A 7 -4.04 8.02 7.32
C ASP A 7 -2.79 7.66 6.49
N VAL A 8 -2.53 8.40 5.38
CA VAL A 8 -1.36 8.23 4.52
C VAL A 8 -0.56 9.53 4.51
N ASN A 9 0.66 9.47 5.01
CA ASN A 9 1.55 10.63 5.03
C ASN A 9 2.27 10.83 3.68
N THR A 10 2.70 9.75 3.06
CA THR A 10 3.48 9.80 1.82
C THR A 10 3.00 8.75 0.82
N VAL A 11 2.93 9.14 -0.45
CA VAL A 11 2.69 8.22 -1.58
C VAL A 11 3.90 8.26 -2.49
N VAL A 12 4.55 7.12 -2.67
CA VAL A 12 5.70 6.95 -3.57
C VAL A 12 5.32 6.03 -4.72
N ILE A 13 5.69 6.42 -5.93
CA ILE A 13 5.48 5.65 -7.15
C ILE A 13 6.85 5.30 -7.73
N GLY A 14 7.07 4.03 -8.04
CA GLY A 14 8.30 3.54 -8.65
C GLY A 14 9.03 2.51 -7.80
N ASP A 15 10.31 2.32 -8.07
CA ASP A 15 11.12 1.30 -7.41
C ASP A 15 11.35 1.63 -5.93
N THR A 16 11.36 0.59 -5.10
CA THR A 16 11.62 0.71 -3.65
C THR A 16 12.98 1.27 -3.31
N ASP A 17 13.96 1.11 -4.21
CA ASP A 17 15.32 1.64 -4.02
C ASP A 17 15.37 3.17 -4.01
N SER A 18 14.35 3.83 -4.56
CA SER A 18 14.23 5.30 -4.55
C SER A 18 13.65 5.86 -3.25
N VAL A 19 13.16 5.01 -2.37
CA VAL A 19 12.53 5.41 -1.11
C VAL A 19 13.57 5.37 0.01
N ASP A 20 13.84 6.53 0.60
CA ASP A 20 14.67 6.60 1.80
C ASP A 20 13.87 6.10 3.03
N MET A 21 13.92 4.80 3.23
CA MET A 21 13.22 4.12 4.31
C MET A 21 13.72 4.50 5.71
N ASP A 22 14.86 5.20 5.81
CA ASP A 22 15.43 5.64 7.10
C ASP A 22 14.71 6.90 7.63
N LYS A 23 13.91 7.57 6.80
CA LYS A 23 13.13 8.73 7.22
C LYS A 23 11.82 8.34 7.88
N GLN A 24 11.78 8.39 9.19
CA GLN A 24 10.55 8.12 9.96
C GLN A 24 9.38 9.05 9.60
N THR A 25 9.65 10.24 9.10
CA THR A 25 8.64 11.25 8.75
C THR A 25 7.80 10.92 7.53
N ILE A 26 8.18 9.92 6.73
CA ILE A 26 7.42 9.52 5.54
C ILE A 26 6.26 8.55 5.84
N PHE A 27 6.23 7.96 7.02
CA PHE A 27 5.23 6.96 7.41
C PHE A 27 3.98 7.59 8.06
N PRO A 28 2.80 6.99 7.89
CA PRO A 28 2.45 5.82 7.07
C PRO A 28 2.66 6.05 5.58
N LEU A 29 3.23 5.07 4.89
CA LEU A 29 3.65 5.15 3.49
C LEU A 29 2.79 4.25 2.61
N ALA A 30 2.30 4.80 1.50
CA ALA A 30 1.77 4.03 0.39
C ALA A 30 2.80 3.96 -0.73
N HIS A 31 3.23 2.77 -1.08
CA HIS A 31 4.13 2.52 -2.20
C HIS A 31 3.36 1.88 -3.35
N VAL A 32 3.49 2.44 -4.53
CA VAL A 32 2.81 2.00 -5.75
C VAL A 32 3.86 1.62 -6.79
N LEU A 33 3.87 0.36 -7.17
CA LEU A 33 4.80 -0.18 -8.17
C LEU A 33 4.01 -0.71 -9.38
N ILE A 34 4.34 -0.21 -10.57
CA ILE A 34 3.90 -0.83 -11.82
C ILE A 34 4.81 -2.03 -12.07
N GLN A 35 4.26 -3.22 -11.91
CA GLN A 35 5.01 -4.47 -12.03
C GLN A 35 5.25 -4.85 -13.48
N ASP A 36 4.21 -4.77 -14.30
CA ASP A 36 4.24 -5.08 -15.72
C ASP A 36 3.15 -4.37 -16.51
N MET A 37 3.28 -4.40 -17.82
CA MET A 37 2.30 -3.90 -18.76
C MET A 37 2.18 -4.86 -19.94
N GLU A 38 0.97 -5.21 -20.30
CA GLU A 38 0.65 -6.03 -21.46
C GLU A 38 -0.08 -5.19 -22.52
N PHE A 39 0.38 -5.29 -23.76
CA PHE A 39 -0.28 -4.64 -24.90
C PHE A 39 -1.36 -5.56 -25.46
N LEU A 40 -2.60 -5.12 -25.40
CA LEU A 40 -3.76 -5.84 -25.93
C LEU A 40 -4.42 -5.02 -27.03
N HIS A 41 -5.36 -5.63 -27.75
CA HIS A 41 -6.05 -4.94 -28.83
C HIS A 41 -7.04 -3.91 -28.26
N GLY A 42 -6.72 -2.63 -28.48
CA GLY A 42 -7.55 -1.50 -28.04
C GLY A 42 -7.33 -1.03 -26.60
N PHE A 43 -6.50 -1.72 -25.82
CA PHE A 43 -6.18 -1.32 -24.44
C PHE A 43 -4.84 -1.90 -23.98
N ASN A 44 -4.30 -1.29 -22.94
CA ASN A 44 -3.10 -1.76 -22.26
C ASN A 44 -3.49 -2.23 -20.85
N ARG A 45 -2.97 -3.38 -20.44
CA ARG A 45 -3.20 -3.95 -19.12
C ARG A 45 -2.00 -3.74 -18.23
N PHE A 46 -2.23 -3.14 -17.08
CA PHE A 46 -1.19 -2.88 -16.08
C PHE A 46 -1.42 -3.74 -14.85
N SER A 47 -0.35 -4.37 -14.37
CA SER A 47 -0.32 -4.98 -13.03
C SER A 47 0.35 -4.01 -12.08
N ILE A 48 -0.38 -3.56 -11.07
CA ILE A 48 0.05 -2.54 -10.12
C ILE A 48 0.03 -3.15 -8.72
N VAL A 49 1.18 -3.16 -8.06
CA VAL A 49 1.28 -3.56 -6.65
C VAL A 49 1.20 -2.32 -5.78
N VAL A 50 0.32 -2.37 -4.81
CA VAL A 50 0.19 -1.34 -3.77
C VAL A 50 0.58 -1.94 -2.43
N SER A 51 1.58 -1.35 -1.79
CA SER A 51 2.02 -1.68 -0.44
C SER A 51 1.66 -0.55 0.50
N MET A 52 0.86 -0.84 1.50
CA MET A 52 0.55 0.09 2.59
C MET A 52 1.37 -0.32 3.80
N MET A 53 2.21 0.57 4.33
CA MET A 53 3.14 0.22 5.37
C MET A 53 3.34 1.31 6.41
N ASP A 54 3.69 0.88 7.62
CA ASP A 54 4.08 1.76 8.71
C ASP A 54 5.20 1.13 9.53
N LEU A 55 5.88 1.97 10.31
CA LEU A 55 6.96 1.54 11.20
C LEU A 55 6.42 0.81 12.41
N VAL A 56 6.97 -0.39 12.65
CA VAL A 56 6.73 -1.09 13.91
C VAL A 56 7.60 -0.44 14.99
N ASP A 57 6.95 0.11 15.99
CA ASP A 57 7.63 0.62 17.17
C ASP A 57 8.00 -0.55 18.10
N GLU A 58 9.22 -1.02 17.97
CA GLU A 58 9.82 -1.92 18.96
C GLU A 58 10.41 -1.07 20.09
N THR A 59 9.58 -0.46 20.91
CA THR A 59 10.04 0.06 22.19
C THR A 59 10.57 -1.12 23.02
N LYS A 60 11.87 -1.28 22.98
CA LYS A 60 12.63 -2.16 23.90
C LYS A 60 12.70 -1.50 25.28
N GLU A 61 11.62 -0.91 25.75
CA GLU A 61 11.50 -0.54 27.15
C GLU A 61 11.53 -1.84 27.94
N ASN A 62 12.40 -1.88 28.91
CA ASN A 62 12.60 -3.04 29.79
C ASN A 62 11.26 -3.52 30.30
N ILE A 63 10.75 -4.59 29.73
CA ILE A 63 9.45 -5.22 30.05
C ILE A 63 9.35 -5.59 31.54
N THR A 64 10.46 -5.54 32.27
CA THR A 64 10.54 -5.83 33.71
C THR A 64 9.91 -4.78 34.60
N ASP A 65 9.77 -3.52 34.15
CA ASP A 65 9.24 -2.42 34.94
C ASP A 65 7.76 -2.12 34.66
N ILE A 66 7.12 -2.86 33.73
CA ILE A 66 5.72 -2.70 33.38
C ILE A 66 4.89 -3.75 34.12
N PRO A 67 3.78 -3.36 34.82
CA PRO A 67 2.85 -4.30 35.42
C PRO A 67 2.36 -5.35 34.44
N ALA A 68 2.14 -6.58 34.90
CA ALA A 68 1.81 -7.72 34.05
C ALA A 68 0.54 -7.52 33.18
N ASP A 69 -0.42 -6.72 33.66
CA ASP A 69 -1.65 -6.33 32.98
C ASP A 69 -1.46 -5.24 31.90
N GLU A 70 -0.34 -4.52 31.94
CA GLU A 70 0.03 -3.50 30.95
C GLU A 70 1.05 -3.98 29.91
N ARG A 71 1.65 -5.15 30.09
CA ARG A 71 2.69 -5.71 29.18
C ARG A 71 2.20 -5.94 27.76
N TRP A 72 0.91 -6.04 27.54
CA TRP A 72 0.28 -6.20 26.24
C TRP A 72 0.25 -4.91 25.41
N LYS A 73 0.28 -3.75 26.04
CA LYS A 73 0.13 -2.45 25.36
C LYS A 73 1.33 -2.14 24.45
N GLY A 74 2.52 -2.63 24.76
CA GLY A 74 3.72 -2.42 23.93
C GLY A 74 3.87 -3.38 22.76
N GLN A 75 3.03 -4.45 22.69
CA GLN A 75 3.04 -5.43 21.60
C GLN A 75 1.93 -5.17 20.54
N ASP A 76 1.00 -4.27 20.84
CA ASP A 76 -0.18 -4.03 20.00
C ASP A 76 0.07 -3.11 18.81
N ASN A 77 1.26 -2.49 18.70
CA ASN A 77 1.56 -1.59 17.59
C ASN A 77 1.45 -2.27 16.21
N ARG A 78 1.86 -3.54 16.11
CA ARG A 78 1.70 -4.29 14.85
C ARG A 78 0.25 -4.48 14.47
N GLN A 79 -0.60 -4.82 15.44
CA GLN A 79 -2.03 -4.98 15.20
C GLN A 79 -2.68 -3.67 14.80
N ASP A 80 -2.30 -2.58 15.46
CA ASP A 80 -2.78 -1.24 15.13
C ASP A 80 -2.34 -0.82 13.71
N ILE A 81 -1.10 -1.10 13.33
CA ILE A 81 -0.59 -0.87 11.98
C ILE A 81 -1.38 -1.67 10.96
N LEU A 82 -1.57 -2.97 11.19
CA LEU A 82 -2.34 -3.82 10.28
C LEU A 82 -3.78 -3.35 10.15
N ASN A 83 -4.42 -2.92 11.23
CA ASN A 83 -5.77 -2.39 11.22
C ASN A 83 -5.86 -1.07 10.45
N THR A 84 -4.96 -0.12 10.73
CA THR A 84 -4.95 1.20 10.08
C THR A 84 -4.64 1.08 8.59
N THR A 85 -3.61 0.32 8.23
CA THR A 85 -3.20 0.14 6.82
C THR A 85 -4.22 -0.67 6.03
N SER A 86 -4.91 -1.64 6.64
CA SER A 86 -6.02 -2.35 5.99
C SER A 86 -7.22 -1.44 5.71
N ALA A 87 -7.55 -0.54 6.63
CA ALA A 87 -8.63 0.43 6.42
C ALA A 87 -8.35 1.38 5.25
N VAL A 88 -7.11 1.84 5.10
CA VAL A 88 -6.69 2.64 3.92
C VAL A 88 -6.78 1.84 2.64
N LEU A 89 -6.32 0.58 2.67
CA LEU A 89 -6.39 -0.30 1.51
C LEU A 89 -7.84 -0.58 1.10
N GLU A 90 -8.75 -0.75 2.06
CA GLU A 90 -10.19 -0.90 1.78
C GLU A 90 -10.79 0.33 1.09
N LYS A 91 -10.42 1.53 1.54
CA LYS A 91 -10.82 2.79 0.87
C LYS A 91 -10.30 2.84 -0.58
N LEU A 92 -9.05 2.41 -0.80
CA LEU A 92 -8.48 2.32 -2.14
C LEU A 92 -9.25 1.33 -3.02
N VAL A 93 -9.56 0.14 -2.50
CA VAL A 93 -10.34 -0.88 -3.22
C VAL A 93 -11.68 -0.31 -3.64
N LYS A 94 -12.42 0.33 -2.73
CA LYS A 94 -13.71 0.96 -3.03
C LYS A 94 -13.58 2.05 -4.09
N PHE A 95 -12.52 2.86 -4.03
CA PHE A 95 -12.24 3.87 -5.05
C PHE A 95 -12.00 3.24 -6.42
N VAL A 96 -11.13 2.22 -6.49
CA VAL A 96 -10.80 1.52 -7.73
C VAL A 96 -12.04 0.85 -8.34
N GLU A 97 -12.87 0.21 -7.51
CA GLU A 97 -14.08 -0.49 -7.98
C GLU A 97 -15.18 0.46 -8.48
N ASN A 98 -15.32 1.63 -7.86
CA ASN A 98 -16.46 2.50 -8.12
C ASN A 98 -16.14 3.73 -9.00
N THR A 99 -14.91 4.21 -8.99
CA THR A 99 -14.55 5.50 -9.57
C THR A 99 -13.73 5.38 -10.86
N LEU A 100 -12.91 4.33 -11.01
CA LEU A 100 -12.07 4.19 -12.21
C LEU A 100 -12.87 4.05 -13.50
N SER A 101 -14.05 3.44 -13.44
CA SER A 101 -14.93 3.28 -14.61
C SER A 101 -15.44 4.61 -15.15
N ASP A 102 -15.61 5.62 -14.29
CA ASP A 102 -16.06 6.95 -14.69
C ASP A 102 -15.00 7.67 -15.56
N ASP A 103 -13.73 7.37 -15.32
CA ASP A 103 -12.59 7.88 -16.09
C ASP A 103 -12.23 7.01 -17.31
N GLY A 104 -13.01 5.96 -17.58
CA GLY A 104 -12.79 5.04 -18.70
C GLY A 104 -11.75 3.96 -18.46
N TYR A 105 -11.28 3.79 -17.22
CA TYR A 105 -10.39 2.70 -16.83
C TYR A 105 -11.19 1.52 -16.29
N TYR A 106 -10.65 0.32 -16.47
CA TYR A 106 -11.34 -0.91 -16.08
C TYR A 106 -10.53 -1.72 -15.10
N LEU A 107 -11.12 -2.07 -13.97
CA LEU A 107 -10.53 -3.04 -13.05
C LEU A 107 -10.81 -4.45 -13.58
N GLU A 108 -9.80 -5.10 -14.13
CA GLU A 108 -9.90 -6.49 -14.60
C GLU A 108 -9.95 -7.47 -13.44
N SER A 109 -9.02 -7.33 -12.51
CA SER A 109 -8.95 -8.17 -11.32
C SER A 109 -8.16 -7.50 -10.20
N LYS A 110 -8.29 -8.05 -9.01
CA LYS A 110 -7.49 -7.70 -7.84
C LYS A 110 -7.10 -8.96 -7.08
N SER A 111 -5.93 -8.97 -6.49
CA SER A 111 -5.49 -10.04 -5.61
C SER A 111 -6.17 -9.96 -4.24
N LYS A 112 -5.96 -10.96 -3.42
CA LYS A 112 -6.18 -10.84 -1.98
C LYS A 112 -5.10 -9.92 -1.40
N ALA A 113 -5.44 -9.17 -0.35
CA ALA A 113 -4.45 -8.46 0.43
C ALA A 113 -3.64 -9.47 1.26
N VAL A 114 -2.32 -9.35 1.20
CA VAL A 114 -1.40 -10.23 1.92
C VAL A 114 -0.66 -9.41 2.98
N PRO A 115 -0.76 -9.76 4.27
CA PRO A 115 -0.04 -9.05 5.30
C PRO A 115 1.46 -9.38 5.23
N PHE A 116 2.27 -8.42 5.60
CA PHE A 116 3.70 -8.62 5.84
C PHE A 116 4.09 -7.97 7.16
N GLU A 117 5.09 -8.55 7.80
CA GLU A 117 5.64 -8.07 9.05
C GLU A 117 7.16 -8.07 8.98
N LEU A 118 7.79 -7.13 9.68
CA LEU A 118 9.24 -7.03 9.84
C LEU A 118 10.02 -7.02 8.51
N ARG A 119 9.41 -6.42 7.48
CA ARG A 119 10.09 -6.23 6.20
C ARG A 119 11.11 -5.10 6.30
N PHE A 120 12.27 -5.29 5.67
CA PHE A 120 13.40 -4.37 5.68
C PHE A 120 14.06 -4.19 7.06
N LYS A 121 15.16 -3.46 7.08
CA LYS A 121 15.92 -3.17 8.32
C LYS A 121 15.12 -2.36 9.35
N ASN A 122 14.12 -1.61 8.88
CA ASN A 122 13.35 -0.68 9.69
C ASN A 122 12.04 -1.27 10.25
N LEU A 123 11.92 -2.60 10.25
CA LEU A 123 10.77 -3.27 10.86
C LEU A 123 9.42 -2.72 10.39
N LEU A 124 9.18 -2.74 9.09
CA LEU A 124 7.93 -2.30 8.50
C LEU A 124 6.89 -3.42 8.52
N ALA A 125 5.66 -3.06 8.83
CA ALA A 125 4.51 -3.94 8.70
C ALA A 125 3.42 -3.29 7.85
N GLY A 126 2.57 -4.12 7.26
CA GLY A 126 1.47 -3.62 6.43
C GLY A 126 0.87 -4.70 5.54
N TRP A 127 0.34 -4.26 4.39
CA TRP A 127 -0.34 -5.10 3.42
C TRP A 127 0.14 -4.83 2.00
N ASP A 128 0.26 -5.90 1.23
CA ASP A 128 0.47 -5.86 -0.22
C ASP A 128 -0.80 -6.31 -0.94
N MET A 129 -1.15 -5.61 -2.01
CA MET A 129 -2.26 -5.99 -2.88
C MET A 129 -1.93 -5.65 -4.34
N THR A 130 -2.32 -6.52 -5.27
CA THR A 130 -2.13 -6.30 -6.69
C THR A 130 -3.46 -5.98 -7.37
N PHE A 131 -3.46 -4.94 -8.19
CA PHE A 131 -4.57 -4.56 -9.07
C PHE A 131 -4.16 -4.76 -10.51
N VAL A 132 -5.05 -5.33 -11.30
CA VAL A 132 -4.90 -5.43 -12.75
C VAL A 132 -5.89 -4.48 -13.40
N ILE A 133 -5.38 -3.43 -14.07
CA ILE A 133 -6.18 -2.33 -14.60
C ILE A 133 -5.98 -2.25 -16.10
N ASP A 134 -7.08 -2.20 -16.83
CA ASP A 134 -7.11 -1.99 -18.27
C ASP A 134 -7.30 -0.50 -18.58
N VAL A 135 -6.39 0.04 -19.38
CA VAL A 135 -6.38 1.43 -19.82
C VAL A 135 -6.61 1.48 -21.32
N PRO A 136 -7.65 2.15 -21.82
CA PRO A 136 -7.89 2.28 -23.25
C PRO A 136 -6.66 2.84 -23.96
N ASN A 137 -6.28 2.20 -25.06
CA ASN A 137 -5.23 2.70 -25.93
C ASN A 137 -5.80 3.74 -26.89
N THR A 138 -5.56 5.01 -26.62
CA THR A 138 -6.02 6.13 -27.42
C THR A 138 -5.05 6.51 -28.55
N VAL A 139 -3.99 5.73 -28.77
CA VAL A 139 -3.07 5.96 -29.88
C VAL A 139 -3.84 5.71 -31.18
N GLN A 140 -4.37 6.76 -31.74
CA GLN A 140 -4.86 6.75 -33.12
C GLN A 140 -3.63 6.59 -34.02
N ASN A 141 -3.59 5.49 -34.76
CA ASN A 141 -2.66 5.40 -35.89
C ASN A 141 -3.04 6.52 -36.86
N CYS A 142 -2.32 7.63 -36.78
CA CYS A 142 -2.33 8.61 -37.86
C CYS A 142 -1.65 7.93 -39.07
N ASN A 143 -2.46 7.41 -39.97
CA ASN A 143 -2.01 7.03 -41.28
C ASN A 143 -1.71 8.28 -42.10
#